data_c50d675b6dcad7369e1dc59fffabf322
#
_entry.id   c50d675b6dcad7369e1dc59fffabf322
#
_cell.length_a   1.000
_cell.length_b   1.000
_cell.length_c   1.000
_cell.angle_alpha   90.00
_cell.angle_beta   90.00
_cell.angle_gamma   90.00
#
_symmetry.space_group_name_H-M   'P 1'
#
loop_
_entity.id
_entity.type
_entity.pdbx_description
1 polymer ?
#
loop_
_entity_poly.entity_id
_entity_poly.type
_entity_poly.pdbx_seq_one_letter_code
_entity_poly.pdbx_strand_id
1 'polypeptide(L)'
;TSVYPREPESMKELREVTAKHPWNIMTTSADEGQFLNMLIKLVNAKNTMEIGVYTGYSLLATALALPEDGKILAMDVNRENYELGLPIIEKAGVAHKIDFREGPALSVLDELVADEKNHGTYDFIFVDADKDNYINYHKRLIDLVKVGGVIGYDNTLWNGSV
;
A
#
# COMPACT_ATOMS: atom_id res chain seq x y z
N THR A 1 21.99 0.99 2.05
CA THR A 1 23.02 0.07 1.54
C THR A 1 22.85 -1.36 2.02
N SER A 2 22.46 -1.62 3.27
CA SER A 2 22.23 -2.99 3.78
C SER A 2 20.98 -3.65 3.19
N VAL A 3 20.02 -2.91 2.67
CA VAL A 3 18.76 -3.39 2.07
C VAL A 3 18.89 -3.69 0.58
N TYR A 4 19.67 -2.91 -0.17
CA TYR A 4 19.81 -3.05 -1.62
C TYR A 4 20.26 -4.46 -2.11
N PRO A 5 21.19 -5.13 -1.45
CA PRO A 5 21.58 -6.49 -1.87
C PRO A 5 20.47 -7.54 -1.72
N ARG A 6 19.37 -7.18 -1.02
CA ARG A 6 18.21 -8.05 -0.77
C ARG A 6 16.95 -7.60 -1.50
N GLU A 7 17.03 -6.49 -2.24
CA GLU A 7 15.90 -6.00 -3.03
C GLU A 7 15.57 -7.02 -4.14
N PRO A 8 14.34 -7.54 -4.21
CA PRO A 8 13.91 -8.42 -5.29
C PRO A 8 14.05 -7.73 -6.66
N GLU A 9 14.34 -8.48 -7.72
CA GLU A 9 14.54 -7.91 -9.05
C GLU A 9 13.32 -7.13 -9.56
N SER A 10 12.11 -7.63 -9.29
CA SER A 10 10.86 -6.92 -9.63
C SER A 10 10.72 -5.57 -8.93
N MET A 11 11.14 -5.48 -7.66
CA MET A 11 11.14 -4.21 -6.92
C MET A 11 12.14 -3.22 -7.53
N LYS A 12 13.33 -3.69 -7.88
CA LYS A 12 14.35 -2.87 -8.55
C LYS A 12 13.86 -2.39 -9.92
N GLU A 13 13.28 -3.27 -10.73
CA GLU A 13 12.71 -2.93 -12.04
C GLU A 13 11.63 -1.85 -11.91
N LEU A 14 10.72 -1.99 -10.96
CA LEU A 14 9.66 -1.00 -10.70
C LEU A 14 10.23 0.35 -10.26
N ARG A 15 11.23 0.34 -9.36
CA ARG A 15 11.91 1.56 -8.94
C ARG A 15 12.61 2.28 -10.10
N GLU A 16 13.24 1.52 -11.02
CA GLU A 16 13.92 2.08 -12.20
C GLU A 16 12.94 2.66 -13.23
N VAL A 17 11.75 2.06 -13.38
CA VAL A 17 10.66 2.60 -14.20
C VAL A 17 10.12 3.89 -13.57
N THR A 18 9.84 3.87 -12.28
CA THR A 18 9.31 5.02 -11.55
C THR A 18 10.30 6.19 -11.53
N ALA A 19 11.60 5.93 -11.48
CA ALA A 19 12.64 6.96 -11.50
C ALA A 19 12.60 7.83 -12.78
N LYS A 20 12.00 7.35 -13.86
CA LYS A 20 11.81 8.09 -15.13
C LYS A 20 10.53 8.92 -15.13
N HIS A 21 9.65 8.74 -14.16
CA HIS A 21 8.39 9.48 -14.07
C HIS A 21 8.65 10.92 -13.56
N PRO A 22 7.93 11.95 -14.07
CA PRO A 22 8.11 13.34 -13.64
C PRO A 22 7.95 13.57 -12.13
N TRP A 23 7.12 12.77 -11.48
CA TRP A 23 6.83 12.83 -10.04
C TRP A 23 7.58 11.76 -9.22
N ASN A 24 8.74 11.32 -9.68
CA ASN A 24 9.51 10.23 -9.07
C ASN A 24 9.86 10.44 -7.58
N ILE A 25 9.83 11.68 -7.10
CA ILE A 25 10.00 12.03 -5.68
C ILE A 25 8.91 11.42 -4.78
N MET A 26 7.77 11.04 -5.35
CA MET A 26 6.65 10.42 -4.64
C MET A 26 6.87 8.93 -4.35
N THR A 27 7.97 8.35 -4.81
CA THR A 27 8.21 6.91 -4.70
C THR A 27 8.63 6.54 -3.28
N THR A 28 7.98 5.53 -2.71
CA THR A 28 8.43 4.82 -1.51
C THR A 28 9.88 4.38 -1.66
N SER A 29 10.71 4.60 -0.65
CA SER A 29 12.11 4.23 -0.69
C SER A 29 12.32 2.70 -0.56
N ALA A 30 13.48 2.20 -1.02
CA ALA A 30 13.75 0.76 -1.00
C ALA A 30 13.85 0.19 0.44
N ASP A 31 14.33 0.96 1.38
CA ASP A 31 14.40 0.59 2.79
C ASP A 31 13.01 0.60 3.44
N GLU A 32 12.14 1.52 3.07
CA GLU A 32 10.75 1.54 3.50
C GLU A 32 9.98 0.34 2.93
N GLY A 33 10.10 0.05 1.62
CA GLY A 33 9.50 -1.15 1.03
C GLY A 33 9.95 -2.45 1.72
N GLN A 34 11.24 -2.52 2.12
CA GLN A 34 11.75 -3.65 2.90
C GLN A 34 11.18 -3.69 4.32
N PHE A 35 10.98 -2.53 4.93
CA PHE A 35 10.36 -2.41 6.25
C PHE A 35 8.89 -2.86 6.21
N LEU A 36 8.12 -2.41 5.22
CA LEU A 36 6.74 -2.86 5.00
C LEU A 36 6.67 -4.38 4.83
N ASN A 37 7.53 -4.95 3.98
CA ASN A 37 7.62 -6.40 3.79
C ASN A 37 7.88 -7.14 5.11
N MET A 38 8.76 -6.62 5.95
CA MET A 38 9.04 -7.18 7.27
C MET A 38 7.81 -7.10 8.19
N LEU A 39 7.13 -5.96 8.25
CA LEU A 39 5.94 -5.77 9.08
C LEU A 39 4.80 -6.72 8.67
N ILE A 40 4.50 -6.83 7.38
CA ILE A 40 3.49 -7.75 6.84
C ILE A 40 3.73 -9.18 7.32
N LYS A 41 4.98 -9.65 7.26
CA LYS A 41 5.38 -10.98 7.74
C LYS A 41 5.30 -11.10 9.25
N LEU A 42 5.73 -10.07 9.98
CA LEU A 42 5.73 -10.05 11.44
C LEU A 42 4.32 -10.18 12.01
N VAL A 43 3.35 -9.45 11.43
CA VAL A 43 1.95 -9.51 11.88
C VAL A 43 1.17 -10.66 11.24
N ASN A 44 1.82 -11.46 10.39
CA ASN A 44 1.22 -12.57 9.65
C ASN A 44 -0.05 -12.15 8.89
N ALA A 45 0.04 -11.02 8.18
CA ALA A 45 -1.08 -10.41 7.49
C ALA A 45 -1.55 -11.27 6.30
N LYS A 46 -2.86 -11.29 6.08
CA LYS A 46 -3.51 -11.91 4.91
C LYS A 46 -4.43 -10.94 4.19
N ASN A 47 -5.19 -10.15 4.94
CA ASN A 47 -6.12 -9.16 4.40
C ASN A 47 -5.58 -7.77 4.67
N THR A 48 -5.20 -7.05 3.63
CA THR A 48 -4.53 -5.76 3.74
C THR A 48 -5.20 -4.69 2.88
N MET A 49 -4.88 -3.43 3.19
CA MET A 49 -5.38 -2.28 2.45
C MET A 49 -4.25 -1.29 2.22
N GLU A 50 -4.27 -0.61 1.06
CA GLU A 50 -3.34 0.48 0.74
C GLU A 50 -4.12 1.67 0.18
N ILE A 51 -3.91 2.85 0.77
CA ILE A 51 -4.52 4.11 0.36
C ILE A 51 -3.42 5.03 -0.16
N GLY A 52 -3.44 5.31 -1.46
CA GLY A 52 -2.35 5.90 -2.21
C GLY A 52 -1.39 4.82 -2.72
N VAL A 53 -1.35 4.65 -4.02
CA VAL A 53 -0.62 3.54 -4.69
C VAL A 53 0.50 4.06 -5.57
N TYR A 54 0.26 5.18 -6.25
CA TYR A 54 1.17 5.73 -7.24
C TYR A 54 1.56 4.66 -8.28
N THR A 55 2.85 4.37 -8.47
CA THR A 55 3.31 3.32 -9.40
C THR A 55 3.32 1.91 -8.79
N GLY A 56 2.97 1.78 -7.52
CA GLY A 56 2.80 0.49 -6.84
C GLY A 56 4.05 -0.11 -6.22
N TYR A 57 5.05 0.69 -5.83
CA TYR A 57 6.26 0.15 -5.21
C TYR A 57 5.97 -0.46 -3.82
N SER A 58 5.29 0.26 -2.93
CA SER A 58 4.80 -0.23 -1.62
C SER A 58 3.82 -1.39 -1.79
N LEU A 59 2.92 -1.28 -2.77
CA LEU A 59 1.96 -2.31 -3.12
C LEU A 59 2.63 -3.62 -3.53
N LEU A 60 3.68 -3.56 -4.37
CA LEU A 60 4.46 -4.72 -4.76
C LEU A 60 5.21 -5.32 -3.56
N ALA A 61 5.80 -4.49 -2.69
CA ALA A 61 6.47 -4.96 -1.47
C ALA A 61 5.50 -5.74 -0.57
N THR A 62 4.27 -5.22 -0.40
CA THR A 62 3.19 -5.86 0.36
C THR A 62 2.76 -7.17 -0.31
N ALA A 63 2.51 -7.16 -1.62
CA ALA A 63 2.06 -8.33 -2.36
C ALA A 63 3.07 -9.49 -2.33
N LEU A 64 4.38 -9.17 -2.41
CA LEU A 64 5.47 -10.15 -2.29
C LEU A 64 5.61 -10.72 -0.86
N ALA A 65 5.17 -9.97 0.15
CA ALA A 65 5.24 -10.40 1.55
C ALA A 65 4.07 -11.29 1.95
N LEU A 66 2.90 -11.07 1.36
CA LEU A 66 1.69 -11.81 1.66
C LEU A 66 1.76 -13.27 1.22
N PRO A 67 1.08 -14.19 1.93
CA PRO A 67 0.89 -15.57 1.48
C PRO A 67 0.11 -15.61 0.16
N GLU A 68 0.05 -16.79 -0.47
CA GLU A 68 -0.58 -16.97 -1.79
C GLU A 68 -2.07 -16.59 -1.79
N ASP A 69 -2.76 -16.87 -0.70
CA ASP A 69 -4.17 -16.54 -0.47
C ASP A 69 -4.39 -15.12 0.09
N GLY A 70 -3.32 -14.32 0.17
CA GLY A 70 -3.38 -12.94 0.66
C GLY A 70 -4.11 -11.99 -0.28
N LYS A 71 -4.69 -10.93 0.27
CA LYS A 71 -5.47 -9.93 -0.48
C LYS A 71 -5.06 -8.52 -0.10
N ILE A 72 -5.08 -7.65 -1.10
CA ILE A 72 -4.84 -6.21 -0.94
C ILE A 72 -5.96 -5.45 -1.64
N LEU A 73 -6.70 -4.66 -0.87
CA LEU A 73 -7.55 -3.62 -1.43
C LEU A 73 -6.69 -2.36 -1.62
N ALA A 74 -6.44 -1.98 -2.86
CA ALA A 74 -5.59 -0.84 -3.21
C ALA A 74 -6.44 0.29 -3.81
N MET A 75 -6.26 1.52 -3.32
CA MET A 75 -7.04 2.68 -3.74
C MET A 75 -6.14 3.82 -4.17
N ASP A 76 -6.40 4.37 -5.35
CA ASP A 76 -5.74 5.59 -5.84
C ASP A 76 -6.69 6.36 -6.77
N VAL A 77 -6.51 7.66 -6.85
CA VAL A 77 -7.27 8.52 -7.76
C VAL A 77 -6.74 8.50 -9.20
N ASN A 78 -5.55 7.94 -9.41
CA ASN A 78 -4.86 7.94 -10.70
C ASN A 78 -4.45 6.53 -11.14
N ARG A 79 -5.32 5.91 -11.93
CA ARG A 79 -5.08 4.60 -12.53
C ARG A 79 -3.87 4.58 -13.47
N GLU A 80 -3.61 5.67 -14.21
CA GLU A 80 -2.50 5.72 -15.17
C GLU A 80 -1.15 5.50 -14.47
N ASN A 81 -0.98 6.05 -13.26
CA ASN A 81 0.22 5.80 -12.46
C ASN A 81 0.36 4.33 -12.08
N TYR A 82 -0.71 3.70 -11.62
CA TYR A 82 -0.73 2.26 -11.28
C TYR A 82 -0.40 1.39 -12.50
N GLU A 83 -0.93 1.73 -13.68
CA GLU A 83 -0.70 0.98 -14.92
C GLU A 83 0.76 1.01 -15.38
N LEU A 84 1.56 1.98 -14.94
CA LEU A 84 3.02 1.97 -15.19
C LEU A 84 3.72 0.80 -14.48
N GLY A 85 3.29 0.46 -13.28
CA GLY A 85 3.88 -0.63 -12.49
C GLY A 85 3.23 -1.98 -12.73
N LEU A 86 1.98 -2.01 -13.21
CA LEU A 86 1.19 -3.23 -13.35
C LEU A 86 1.90 -4.35 -14.14
N PRO A 87 2.57 -4.11 -15.29
CA PRO A 87 3.28 -5.16 -16.01
C PRO A 87 4.37 -5.84 -15.18
N ILE A 88 5.01 -5.09 -14.28
CA ILE A 88 6.06 -5.62 -13.39
C ILE A 88 5.42 -6.44 -12.26
N ILE A 89 4.30 -5.97 -11.71
CA ILE A 89 3.51 -6.67 -10.70
C ILE A 89 2.97 -8.00 -11.26
N GLU A 90 2.49 -8.00 -12.51
CA GLU A 90 2.05 -9.21 -13.22
C GLU A 90 3.21 -10.18 -13.45
N LYS A 91 4.36 -9.69 -13.94
CA LYS A 91 5.59 -10.48 -14.13
C LYS A 91 6.09 -11.09 -12.81
N ALA A 92 5.90 -10.39 -11.70
CA ALA A 92 6.22 -10.91 -10.37
C ALA A 92 5.24 -11.99 -9.88
N GLY A 93 4.12 -12.22 -10.59
CA GLY A 93 3.15 -13.27 -10.29
C GLY A 93 2.19 -12.95 -9.13
N VAL A 94 2.11 -11.69 -8.70
CA VAL A 94 1.35 -11.31 -7.50
C VAL A 94 0.12 -10.43 -7.77
N ALA A 95 -0.15 -10.10 -9.03
CA ALA A 95 -1.28 -9.24 -9.42
C ALA A 95 -2.65 -9.80 -8.97
N HIS A 96 -2.78 -11.13 -8.90
CA HIS A 96 -4.01 -11.80 -8.47
C HIS A 96 -4.40 -11.52 -7.00
N LYS A 97 -3.47 -10.98 -6.19
CA LYS A 97 -3.71 -10.59 -4.79
C LYS A 97 -4.34 -9.20 -4.68
N ILE A 98 -4.31 -8.38 -5.75
CA ILE A 98 -4.62 -6.96 -5.73
C ILE A 98 -6.01 -6.70 -6.31
N ASP A 99 -6.89 -6.08 -5.51
CA ASP A 99 -8.13 -5.44 -5.94
C ASP A 99 -7.90 -3.93 -6.01
N PHE A 100 -7.61 -3.41 -7.21
CA PHE A 100 -7.37 -1.98 -7.40
C PHE A 100 -8.68 -1.24 -7.70
N ARG A 101 -8.98 -0.24 -6.88
CA ARG A 101 -10.12 0.66 -7.04
C ARG A 101 -9.67 2.08 -7.30
N GLU A 102 -10.05 2.59 -8.46
CA GLU A 102 -9.82 3.98 -8.83
C GLU A 102 -10.87 4.89 -8.21
N GLY A 103 -10.43 5.98 -7.62
CA GLY A 103 -11.28 7.03 -7.08
C GLY A 103 -10.89 7.51 -5.69
N PRO A 104 -11.68 8.44 -5.12
CA PRO A 104 -11.46 8.94 -3.77
C PRO A 104 -11.62 7.84 -2.73
N ALA A 105 -10.58 7.59 -1.94
CA ALA A 105 -10.58 6.51 -0.96
C ALA A 105 -11.70 6.66 0.09
N LEU A 106 -12.05 7.89 0.49
CA LEU A 106 -13.12 8.12 1.47
C LEU A 106 -14.45 7.49 1.05
N SER A 107 -14.81 7.54 -0.23
CA SER A 107 -16.04 6.93 -0.73
C SER A 107 -16.04 5.42 -0.57
N VAL A 108 -14.93 4.77 -0.89
CA VAL A 108 -14.76 3.32 -0.71
C VAL A 108 -14.75 2.94 0.76
N LEU A 109 -14.11 3.75 1.60
CA LEU A 109 -14.07 3.52 3.05
C LEU A 109 -15.46 3.68 3.68
N ASP A 110 -16.27 4.66 3.23
CA ASP A 110 -17.66 4.84 3.70
C ASP A 110 -18.53 3.62 3.34
N GLU A 111 -18.36 3.06 2.15
CA GLU A 111 -19.05 1.82 1.73
C GLU A 111 -18.63 0.63 2.61
N LEU A 112 -17.33 0.50 2.89
CA LEU A 112 -16.81 -0.59 3.71
C LEU A 112 -17.30 -0.53 5.17
N VAL A 113 -17.30 0.67 5.76
CA VAL A 113 -17.77 0.88 7.15
C VAL A 113 -19.28 0.67 7.26
N ALA A 114 -20.04 0.96 6.21
CA ALA A 114 -21.48 0.74 6.21
C ALA A 114 -21.89 -0.75 6.29
N ASP A 115 -21.01 -1.68 5.92
CA ASP A 115 -21.24 -3.13 6.08
C ASP A 115 -20.39 -3.67 7.23
N GLU A 116 -21.06 -3.98 8.35
CA GLU A 116 -20.44 -4.50 9.59
C GLU A 116 -19.58 -5.77 9.35
N LYS A 117 -19.80 -6.49 8.24
CA LYS A 117 -18.97 -7.65 7.89
C LYS A 117 -17.51 -7.30 7.61
N ASN A 118 -17.23 -6.04 7.29
CA ASN A 118 -15.87 -5.57 7.02
C ASN A 118 -15.17 -5.12 8.32
N HIS A 119 -15.90 -4.91 9.43
CA HIS A 119 -15.32 -4.45 10.67
C HIS A 119 -14.34 -5.45 11.25
N GLY A 120 -13.15 -4.97 11.63
CA GLY A 120 -12.12 -5.81 12.23
C GLY A 120 -11.56 -6.90 11.31
N THR A 121 -11.61 -6.71 9.98
CA THR A 121 -11.16 -7.73 9.01
C THR A 121 -9.77 -7.51 8.44
N TYR A 122 -9.25 -6.27 8.50
CA TYR A 122 -7.94 -5.96 7.93
C TYR A 122 -6.82 -6.16 8.93
N ASP A 123 -5.81 -6.93 8.53
CA ASP A 123 -4.61 -7.22 9.34
C ASP A 123 -3.61 -6.08 9.33
N PHE A 124 -3.45 -5.44 8.16
CA PHE A 124 -2.51 -4.35 7.95
C PHE A 124 -3.10 -3.35 6.96
N ILE A 125 -2.98 -2.06 7.28
CA ILE A 125 -3.44 -0.95 6.44
C ILE A 125 -2.29 0.03 6.29
N PHE A 126 -1.95 0.40 5.05
CA PHE A 126 -0.94 1.42 4.76
C PHE A 126 -1.61 2.65 4.14
N VAL A 127 -1.27 3.83 4.65
CA VAL A 127 -1.85 5.11 4.21
C VAL A 127 -0.73 6.04 3.77
N ASP A 128 -0.64 6.26 2.47
CA ASP A 128 0.29 7.19 1.84
C ASP A 128 -0.41 8.00 0.74
N ALA A 129 -1.37 8.82 1.16
CA ALA A 129 -2.20 9.63 0.29
C ALA A 129 -2.14 11.11 0.68
N ASP A 130 -3.20 11.87 0.39
CA ASP A 130 -3.33 13.28 0.74
C ASP A 130 -3.39 13.49 2.25
N LYS A 131 -2.40 14.17 2.79
CA LYS A 131 -2.15 14.32 4.23
C LYS A 131 -3.32 15.02 4.97
N ASP A 132 -4.02 15.94 4.30
CA ASP A 132 -5.18 16.65 4.84
C ASP A 132 -6.34 15.71 5.22
N ASN A 133 -6.40 14.55 4.60
CA ASN A 133 -7.43 13.54 4.87
C ASN A 133 -7.02 12.44 5.85
N TYR A 134 -5.82 12.43 6.38
CA TYR A 134 -5.35 11.35 7.29
C TYR A 134 -6.27 11.15 8.49
N ILE A 135 -6.77 12.22 9.12
CA ILE A 135 -7.74 12.12 10.22
C ILE A 135 -9.07 11.52 9.75
N ASN A 136 -9.51 11.89 8.54
CA ASN A 136 -10.74 11.36 7.97
C ASN A 136 -10.63 9.88 7.60
N TYR A 137 -9.48 9.46 7.08
CA TYR A 137 -9.16 8.04 6.88
C TYR A 137 -9.16 7.30 8.22
N HIS A 138 -8.43 7.81 9.22
CA HIS A 138 -8.29 7.16 10.52
C HIS A 138 -9.64 6.85 11.18
N LYS A 139 -10.60 7.80 11.14
CA LYS A 139 -11.95 7.63 11.71
C LYS A 139 -12.71 6.42 11.14
N ARG A 140 -12.39 5.98 9.92
CA ARG A 140 -12.98 4.83 9.25
C ARG A 140 -12.15 3.58 9.43
N LEU A 141 -10.83 3.73 9.33
CA LEU A 141 -9.90 2.62 9.39
C LEU A 141 -9.87 1.95 10.75
N ILE A 142 -10.18 2.69 11.83
CA ILE A 142 -10.22 2.13 13.18
C ILE A 142 -11.33 1.07 13.35
N ASP A 143 -12.43 1.19 12.59
CA ASP A 143 -13.49 0.20 12.58
C ASP A 143 -13.15 -1.00 11.69
N LEU A 144 -12.32 -0.80 10.66
CA LEU A 144 -11.97 -1.82 9.67
C LEU A 144 -10.78 -2.67 10.09
N VAL A 145 -9.82 -2.10 10.82
CA VAL A 145 -8.65 -2.83 11.31
C VAL A 145 -9.05 -3.80 12.42
N LYS A 146 -8.51 -5.01 12.39
CA LYS A 146 -8.77 -6.01 13.45
C LYS A 146 -8.04 -5.63 14.74
N VAL A 147 -8.52 -6.14 15.87
CA VAL A 147 -7.80 -6.08 17.15
C VAL A 147 -6.44 -6.77 17.00
N GLY A 148 -5.36 -6.04 17.27
CA GLY A 148 -3.99 -6.50 17.05
C GLY A 148 -3.47 -6.28 15.63
N GLY A 149 -4.29 -5.72 14.74
CA GLY A 149 -3.84 -5.25 13.42
C GLY A 149 -3.06 -3.94 13.50
N VAL A 150 -2.48 -3.53 12.39
CA VAL A 150 -1.60 -2.35 12.31
C VAL A 150 -2.08 -1.40 11.22
N ILE A 151 -2.09 -0.10 11.52
CA ILE A 151 -2.27 0.97 10.53
C ILE A 151 -0.96 1.76 10.48
N GLY A 152 -0.31 1.79 9.31
CA GLY A 152 0.87 2.61 9.03
C GLY A 152 0.49 3.88 8.29
N TYR A 153 1.00 5.03 8.74
CA TYR A 153 0.84 6.31 8.06
C TYR A 153 2.20 6.82 7.61
N ASP A 154 2.35 7.07 6.31
CA ASP A 154 3.58 7.63 5.77
C ASP A 154 3.63 9.15 5.88
N ASN A 155 4.86 9.68 5.90
CA ASN A 155 5.19 11.11 5.89
C ASN A 155 4.54 11.93 7.04
N THR A 156 4.36 11.34 8.20
CA THR A 156 3.75 12.01 9.36
C THR A 156 4.63 13.13 9.96
N LEU A 157 5.88 13.23 9.55
CA LEU A 157 6.79 14.33 9.93
C LEU A 157 7.05 15.32 8.79
N TRP A 158 6.26 15.28 7.74
CA TRP A 158 6.40 16.01 6.47
C TRP A 158 7.08 17.39 6.63
N ASN A 159 8.41 17.44 6.37
CA ASN A 159 9.26 18.62 6.54
C ASN A 159 9.12 19.35 7.89
N GLY A 160 8.69 18.65 8.95
CA GLY A 160 8.43 19.24 10.26
C GLY A 160 7.15 20.08 10.34
N SER A 161 6.20 19.88 9.42
CA SER A 161 4.92 20.60 9.38
C SER A 161 3.80 19.94 10.19
N VAL A 162 4.07 18.80 10.82
CA VAL A 162 3.12 18.03 11.65
C VAL A 162 3.61 17.95 13.08
#